data_00849179af46f9d29772fcf0e033e1d3
#
_entry.id   00849179af46f9d29772fcf0e033e1d3
#
_cell.length_a   1.000
_cell.length_b   1.000
_cell.length_c   1.000
_cell.angle_alpha   90.00
_cell.angle_beta   90.00
_cell.angle_gamma   90.00
#
_symmetry.space_group_name_H-M   'P 1'
#
loop_
_entity.id
_entity.type
_entity.pdbx_description
1 polymer ?
#
loop_
_entity_poly.entity_id
_entity_poly.type
_entity_poly.pdbx_seq_one_letter_code
_entity_poly.pdbx_strand_id
1 'polypeptide(L)'
;MTNYRSITRQGFCLTIRVGFILVVAALSPVAVRAQYLHPKVIAKQTTIRTIVILPAKVNVVRDSMKGPEGMAEESETLSARVEKMLAEVLAARKSVTTLNETPSSEADSQRKYTIADMQAKFDDLLPRVMKKRKDVKQGRFSMGDEVLNLNLDKNADAIVFIRGEGKKLTGGKTTFTLLVGGVPAHLKLMIGIVDARTGELLLYTDPILVGDPTTAVNRLREALEKGFQKLPAVN
;
A
#
# COMPACT_ATOMS: atom_id res chain seq x y z
N MET A 1 -57.57 56.46 34.85
CA MET A 1 -56.12 56.59 34.69
C MET A 1 -55.54 55.18 34.80
N THR A 2 -55.33 54.50 33.68
CA THR A 2 -54.80 53.17 33.68
C THR A 2 -53.77 53.02 32.59
N ASN A 3 -52.52 52.93 33.00
CA ASN A 3 -51.36 52.77 32.12
C ASN A 3 -51.26 51.32 31.56
N TYR A 4 -51.38 51.15 30.27
CA TYR A 4 -51.07 49.93 29.56
C TYR A 4 -49.58 49.92 29.19
N ARG A 5 -48.79 49.04 29.76
CA ARG A 5 -47.44 48.73 29.35
C ARG A 5 -47.46 47.67 28.25
N SER A 6 -46.99 48.06 27.11
CA SER A 6 -46.67 47.23 25.92
C SER A 6 -45.53 46.29 26.24
N ILE A 7 -45.75 44.98 26.13
CA ILE A 7 -44.71 43.95 26.17
C ILE A 7 -44.34 43.60 24.73
N THR A 8 -43.25 44.13 24.28
CA THR A 8 -42.62 43.75 23.03
C THR A 8 -41.99 42.36 23.19
N ARG A 9 -42.56 41.35 22.51
CA ARG A 9 -41.96 40.01 22.33
C ARG A 9 -40.77 40.12 21.35
N GLN A 10 -39.58 40.05 21.87
CA GLN A 10 -38.41 39.73 21.05
C GLN A 10 -38.46 38.28 20.61
N GLY A 11 -38.79 38.06 19.34
CA GLY A 11 -38.64 36.78 18.68
C GLY A 11 -37.17 36.42 18.53
N PHE A 12 -36.68 35.51 19.32
CA PHE A 12 -35.31 34.96 19.19
C PHE A 12 -35.30 34.04 18.00
N CYS A 13 -34.70 34.53 16.94
CA CYS A 13 -34.45 33.83 15.69
C CYS A 13 -33.41 32.73 15.96
N LEU A 14 -33.86 31.50 16.21
CA LEU A 14 -33.01 30.33 16.33
C LEU A 14 -32.85 29.73 14.94
N THR A 15 -32.10 30.37 14.09
CA THR A 15 -31.77 29.84 12.78
C THR A 15 -30.27 29.71 12.67
N ILE A 16 -29.86 28.51 12.19
CA ILE A 16 -28.60 28.25 11.53
C ILE A 16 -27.40 27.98 12.44
N ARG A 17 -27.25 26.76 12.85
CA ARG A 17 -25.96 26.09 13.09
C ARG A 17 -25.94 24.62 12.67
N VAL A 18 -26.70 24.22 11.66
CA VAL A 18 -26.69 22.86 11.11
C VAL A 18 -25.86 22.75 9.83
N GLY A 19 -25.41 23.87 9.26
CA GLY A 19 -24.71 23.91 7.96
C GLY A 19 -23.22 23.58 7.97
N PHE A 20 -22.55 23.42 9.12
CA PHE A 20 -21.09 23.37 9.15
C PHE A 20 -20.46 21.99 9.40
N ILE A 21 -21.26 20.93 9.57
CA ILE A 21 -20.74 19.57 9.86
C ILE A 21 -20.56 18.71 8.61
N LEU A 22 -21.06 19.11 7.44
CA LEU A 22 -21.05 18.30 6.22
C LEU A 22 -19.85 18.49 5.27
N VAL A 23 -18.95 19.42 5.55
CA VAL A 23 -17.81 19.71 4.64
C VAL A 23 -16.50 19.03 5.10
N VAL A 24 -16.41 18.52 6.31
CA VAL A 24 -15.16 17.91 6.84
C VAL A 24 -14.99 16.42 6.43
N ALA A 25 -15.99 15.78 5.85
CA ALA A 25 -15.93 14.35 5.49
C ALA A 25 -15.23 14.04 4.14
N ALA A 26 -14.81 15.04 3.38
CA ALA A 26 -14.23 14.84 2.04
C ALA A 26 -12.69 14.72 2.02
N LEU A 27 -12.02 14.99 3.12
CA LEU A 27 -10.58 14.81 3.27
C LEU A 27 -10.31 13.55 4.09
N SER A 28 -10.68 12.37 3.55
CA SER A 28 -10.25 11.11 4.15
C SER A 28 -8.73 11.05 4.04
N PRO A 29 -7.97 11.18 5.14
CA PRO A 29 -6.53 11.09 5.06
C PRO A 29 -6.19 9.70 4.55
N VAL A 30 -5.39 9.62 3.49
CA VAL A 30 -4.66 8.39 3.16
C VAL A 30 -3.87 8.05 4.41
N ALA A 31 -4.31 7.03 5.14
CA ALA A 31 -3.64 6.59 6.36
C ALA A 31 -2.32 5.93 5.96
N VAL A 32 -1.30 6.75 5.72
CA VAL A 32 0.06 6.23 5.52
C VAL A 32 0.55 5.74 6.86
N ARG A 33 0.53 4.43 7.02
CA ARG A 33 1.19 3.80 8.17
C ARG A 33 2.70 4.00 8.06
N ALA A 34 3.36 3.97 9.22
CA ALA A 34 4.76 4.33 9.35
C ALA A 34 5.67 3.50 8.42
N GLN A 35 6.65 4.16 7.82
CA GLN A 35 7.77 3.50 7.15
C GLN A 35 8.73 2.96 8.20
N TYR A 36 9.14 1.72 8.05
CA TYR A 36 10.08 1.05 8.92
C TYR A 36 11.37 0.82 8.13
N LEU A 37 12.41 1.57 8.44
CA LEU A 37 13.72 1.52 7.79
C LEU A 37 14.70 0.72 8.66
N HIS A 38 15.50 -0.11 8.02
CA HIS A 38 16.60 -0.83 8.63
C HIS A 38 17.69 0.14 9.11
N PRO A 39 18.39 -0.13 10.23
CA PRO A 39 19.45 0.74 10.75
C PRO A 39 20.55 1.07 9.74
N LYS A 40 21.00 0.10 8.94
CA LYS A 40 22.01 0.28 7.90
C LYS A 40 21.62 1.34 6.86
N VAL A 41 20.33 1.44 6.52
CA VAL A 41 19.82 2.45 5.58
C VAL A 41 19.82 3.84 6.25
N ILE A 42 19.40 3.91 7.50
CA ILE A 42 19.38 5.17 8.28
C ILE A 42 20.81 5.68 8.48
N ALA A 43 21.75 4.79 8.82
CA ALA A 43 23.16 5.11 9.03
C ALA A 43 23.95 5.30 7.73
N LYS A 44 23.29 5.20 6.56
CA LYS A 44 23.92 5.27 5.22
C LYS A 44 25.05 4.23 5.02
N GLN A 45 25.00 3.12 5.73
CA GLN A 45 25.95 2.01 5.58
C GLN A 45 25.62 1.13 4.37
N THR A 46 24.36 1.15 3.93
CA THR A 46 23.89 0.49 2.70
C THR A 46 23.36 1.54 1.75
N THR A 47 23.90 1.57 0.55
CA THR A 47 23.44 2.46 -0.53
C THR A 47 22.56 1.66 -1.47
N ILE A 48 21.30 2.07 -1.62
CA ILE A 48 20.37 1.48 -2.56
C ILE A 48 20.37 2.38 -3.81
N ARG A 49 21.01 1.97 -4.89
CA ARG A 49 21.05 2.69 -6.17
C ARG A 49 20.16 2.02 -7.20
N THR A 50 20.32 0.72 -7.35
CA THR A 50 19.60 -0.09 -8.33
C THR A 50 18.61 -1.01 -7.63
N ILE A 51 17.36 -0.90 -8.04
CA ILE A 51 16.24 -1.66 -7.48
C ILE A 51 15.66 -2.54 -8.57
N VAL A 52 15.43 -3.81 -8.23
CA VAL A 52 14.68 -4.75 -9.06
C VAL A 52 13.30 -4.93 -8.45
N ILE A 53 12.25 -4.70 -9.23
CA ILE A 53 10.87 -4.91 -8.80
C ILE A 53 10.41 -6.28 -9.31
N LEU A 54 10.01 -7.16 -8.39
CA LEU A 54 9.34 -8.42 -8.73
C LEU A 54 7.87 -8.16 -9.06
N PRO A 55 7.25 -9.04 -9.86
CA PRO A 55 5.83 -8.95 -10.18
C PRO A 55 4.97 -8.80 -8.93
N ALA A 56 4.06 -7.83 -8.96
CA ALA A 56 3.18 -7.59 -7.84
C ALA A 56 2.09 -8.67 -7.76
N LYS A 57 1.68 -9.04 -6.55
CA LYS A 57 0.53 -9.91 -6.31
C LYS A 57 -0.51 -9.17 -5.47
N VAL A 58 -1.56 -8.71 -6.13
CA VAL A 58 -2.70 -8.03 -5.49
C VAL A 58 -3.95 -8.86 -5.70
N ASN A 59 -4.58 -9.29 -4.61
CA ASN A 59 -5.85 -10.00 -4.65
C ASN A 59 -6.99 -9.03 -4.40
N VAL A 60 -7.97 -9.00 -5.29
CA VAL A 60 -9.19 -8.20 -5.15
C VAL A 60 -10.37 -9.14 -4.88
N VAL A 61 -11.14 -8.80 -3.83
CA VAL A 61 -12.35 -9.53 -3.47
C VAL A 61 -13.53 -8.55 -3.54
N ARG A 62 -14.58 -8.93 -4.24
CA ARG A 62 -15.87 -8.26 -4.21
C ARG A 62 -16.68 -8.80 -3.03
N ASP A 63 -16.98 -7.95 -2.06
CA ASP A 63 -17.83 -8.31 -0.93
C ASP A 63 -19.27 -7.86 -1.21
N SER A 64 -20.15 -8.83 -1.39
CA SER A 64 -21.57 -8.66 -1.68
C SER A 64 -22.44 -9.15 -0.52
N MET A 65 -23.76 -8.93 -0.59
CA MET A 65 -24.72 -9.51 0.37
C MET A 65 -24.76 -11.03 0.33
N LYS A 66 -24.26 -11.65 -0.78
CA LYS A 66 -24.17 -13.12 -0.93
C LYS A 66 -22.85 -13.69 -0.42
N GLY A 67 -21.91 -12.84 0.00
CA GLY A 67 -20.59 -13.21 0.46
C GLY A 67 -19.46 -12.66 -0.43
N PRO A 68 -18.20 -12.99 -0.09
CA PRO A 68 -17.02 -12.56 -0.83
C PRO A 68 -16.84 -13.41 -2.11
N GLU A 69 -16.42 -12.74 -3.20
CA GLU A 69 -16.12 -13.35 -4.49
C GLU A 69 -14.77 -12.81 -4.99
N GLY A 70 -13.87 -13.70 -5.39
CA GLY A 70 -12.58 -13.32 -5.98
C GLY A 70 -12.75 -12.70 -7.37
N MET A 71 -11.98 -11.65 -7.65
CA MET A 71 -12.01 -10.90 -8.93
C MET A 71 -10.66 -11.04 -9.64
N ALA A 72 -10.49 -12.13 -10.40
CA ALA A 72 -9.20 -12.47 -11.00
C ALA A 72 -8.69 -11.40 -11.98
N GLU A 73 -9.53 -10.95 -12.90
CA GLU A 73 -9.17 -9.94 -13.91
C GLU A 73 -8.79 -8.59 -13.28
N GLU A 74 -9.59 -8.13 -12.30
CA GLU A 74 -9.28 -6.91 -11.55
C GLU A 74 -8.03 -7.05 -10.69
N SER A 75 -7.77 -8.24 -10.16
CA SER A 75 -6.55 -8.54 -9.39
C SER A 75 -5.31 -8.43 -10.27
N GLU A 76 -5.33 -9.00 -11.48
CA GLU A 76 -4.25 -8.92 -12.44
C GLU A 76 -4.03 -7.48 -12.92
N THR A 77 -5.11 -6.80 -13.32
CA THR A 77 -5.04 -5.40 -13.76
C THR A 77 -4.50 -4.49 -12.66
N LEU A 78 -4.92 -4.70 -11.42
CA LEU A 78 -4.46 -3.89 -10.29
C LEU A 78 -3.00 -4.22 -9.92
N SER A 79 -2.58 -5.49 -10.02
CA SER A 79 -1.19 -5.90 -9.81
C SER A 79 -0.25 -5.18 -10.78
N ALA A 80 -0.55 -5.24 -12.08
CA ALA A 80 0.23 -4.55 -13.11
C ALA A 80 0.26 -3.02 -12.91
N ARG A 81 -0.86 -2.43 -12.49
CA ARG A 81 -0.96 -0.99 -12.20
C ARG A 81 -0.10 -0.59 -10.99
N VAL A 82 -0.17 -1.35 -9.91
CA VAL A 82 0.64 -1.10 -8.69
C VAL A 82 2.12 -1.19 -9.02
N GLU A 83 2.53 -2.22 -9.75
CA GLU A 83 3.91 -2.43 -10.18
C GLU A 83 4.42 -1.26 -11.02
N LYS A 84 3.70 -0.90 -12.09
CA LYS A 84 4.06 0.22 -12.96
C LYS A 84 4.17 1.53 -12.19
N MET A 85 3.18 1.84 -11.36
CA MET A 85 3.16 3.07 -10.59
C MET A 85 4.27 3.13 -9.54
N LEU A 86 4.59 2.00 -8.91
CA LEU A 86 5.71 1.91 -7.98
C LEU A 86 7.04 2.11 -8.71
N ALA A 87 7.21 1.52 -9.90
CA ALA A 87 8.39 1.74 -10.73
C ALA A 87 8.57 3.23 -11.06
N GLU A 88 7.52 3.93 -11.47
CA GLU A 88 7.55 5.36 -11.72
C GLU A 88 7.92 6.19 -10.47
N VAL A 89 7.33 5.88 -9.32
CA VAL A 89 7.60 6.57 -8.04
C VAL A 89 9.05 6.36 -7.60
N LEU A 90 9.58 5.15 -7.76
CA LEU A 90 10.96 4.85 -7.39
C LEU A 90 11.97 5.39 -8.41
N ALA A 91 11.64 5.38 -9.71
CA ALA A 91 12.52 5.88 -10.78
C ALA A 91 12.87 7.36 -10.62
N ALA A 92 12.03 8.15 -9.96
CA ALA A 92 12.34 9.53 -9.61
C ALA A 92 13.55 9.67 -8.66
N ARG A 93 13.99 8.59 -8.02
CA ARG A 93 15.04 8.58 -6.99
C ARG A 93 16.12 7.53 -7.18
N LYS A 94 15.86 6.48 -7.97
CA LYS A 94 16.67 5.27 -8.09
C LYS A 94 16.73 4.79 -9.53
N SER A 95 17.75 4.00 -9.89
CA SER A 95 17.69 3.16 -11.07
C SER A 95 16.77 1.99 -10.81
N VAL A 96 15.75 1.81 -11.64
CA VAL A 96 14.71 0.79 -11.43
C VAL A 96 14.65 -0.13 -12.63
N THR A 97 14.65 -1.43 -12.37
CA THR A 97 14.40 -2.48 -13.36
C THR A 97 13.21 -3.31 -12.89
N THR A 98 12.26 -3.55 -13.76
CA THR A 98 11.14 -4.47 -13.50
C THR A 98 11.45 -5.82 -14.14
N LEU A 99 11.20 -6.91 -13.41
CA LEU A 99 11.27 -8.26 -13.96
C LEU A 99 9.90 -8.62 -14.53
N ASN A 100 9.81 -8.74 -15.85
CA ASN A 100 8.61 -9.21 -16.52
C ASN A 100 8.54 -10.74 -16.47
N GLU A 101 7.36 -11.28 -16.18
CA GLU A 101 7.12 -12.73 -16.07
C GLU A 101 6.83 -13.42 -17.41
N THR A 102 6.84 -12.72 -18.55
CA THR A 102 6.50 -13.36 -19.84
C THR A 102 7.68 -14.23 -20.28
N PRO A 103 7.61 -15.55 -20.07
CA PRO A 103 8.70 -16.43 -20.45
C PRO A 103 8.75 -16.55 -21.98
N SER A 104 9.90 -16.26 -22.57
CA SER A 104 10.17 -16.47 -23.99
C SER A 104 11.08 -17.66 -24.24
N SER A 105 11.63 -18.26 -23.17
CA SER A 105 12.60 -19.36 -23.23
C SER A 105 12.48 -20.32 -22.04
N GLU A 106 13.19 -21.46 -22.10
CA GLU A 106 13.28 -22.42 -21.00
C GLU A 106 13.99 -21.84 -19.77
N ALA A 107 14.99 -20.99 -19.97
CA ALA A 107 15.66 -20.24 -18.92
C ALA A 107 14.70 -19.28 -18.18
N ASP A 108 13.77 -18.69 -18.90
CA ASP A 108 12.72 -17.83 -18.32
C ASP A 108 11.73 -18.63 -17.47
N SER A 109 11.44 -19.88 -17.87
CA SER A 109 10.60 -20.79 -17.08
C SER A 109 11.23 -21.10 -15.72
N GLN A 110 12.52 -21.44 -15.69
CA GLN A 110 13.25 -21.65 -14.43
C GLN A 110 13.25 -20.39 -13.56
N ARG A 111 13.47 -19.23 -14.17
CA ARG A 111 13.42 -17.95 -13.47
C ARG A 111 12.06 -17.67 -12.85
N LYS A 112 10.98 -18.01 -13.55
CA LYS A 112 9.61 -17.90 -13.03
C LYS A 112 9.41 -18.73 -11.76
N TYR A 113 9.89 -19.97 -11.72
CA TYR A 113 9.82 -20.80 -10.51
C TYR A 113 10.61 -20.18 -9.36
N THR A 114 11.81 -19.67 -9.62
CA THR A 114 12.63 -19.02 -8.59
C THR A 114 11.96 -17.76 -8.05
N ILE A 115 11.35 -16.94 -8.92
CA ILE A 115 10.57 -15.76 -8.50
C ILE A 115 9.39 -16.19 -7.61
N ALA A 116 8.65 -17.23 -8.02
CA ALA A 116 7.50 -17.72 -7.26
C ALA A 116 7.92 -18.23 -5.86
N ASP A 117 9.05 -18.95 -5.78
CA ASP A 117 9.62 -19.43 -4.51
C ASP A 117 10.01 -18.25 -3.59
N MET A 118 10.73 -17.26 -4.13
CA MET A 118 11.08 -16.07 -3.36
C MET A 118 9.86 -15.28 -2.90
N GLN A 119 8.84 -15.22 -3.72
CA GLN A 119 7.58 -14.59 -3.35
C GLN A 119 6.86 -15.36 -2.23
N ALA A 120 6.89 -16.70 -2.24
CA ALA A 120 6.35 -17.52 -1.17
C ALA A 120 7.10 -17.29 0.16
N LYS A 121 8.43 -17.21 0.12
CA LYS A 121 9.25 -16.88 1.30
C LYS A 121 8.95 -15.50 1.88
N PHE A 122 8.69 -14.53 1.00
CA PHE A 122 8.25 -13.22 1.44
C PHE A 122 6.86 -13.29 2.10
N ASP A 123 5.95 -14.11 1.57
CA ASP A 123 4.62 -14.34 2.17
C ASP A 123 4.72 -14.95 3.57
N ASP A 124 5.67 -15.88 3.79
CA ASP A 124 5.94 -16.47 5.11
C ASP A 124 6.57 -15.47 6.09
N LEU A 125 7.33 -14.50 5.58
CA LEU A 125 7.92 -13.43 6.39
C LEU A 125 6.89 -12.39 6.82
N LEU A 126 5.93 -12.05 5.96
CA LEU A 126 4.97 -10.96 6.16
C LEU A 126 4.21 -11.00 7.49
N PRO A 127 3.63 -12.14 7.95
CA PRO A 127 2.89 -12.19 9.22
C PRO A 127 3.76 -11.80 10.41
N ARG A 128 5.03 -12.19 10.40
CA ARG A 128 6.01 -11.85 11.45
C ARG A 128 6.33 -10.35 11.42
N VAL A 129 6.59 -9.80 10.24
CA VAL A 129 6.84 -8.37 10.05
C VAL A 129 5.62 -7.55 10.47
N MET A 130 4.42 -7.94 10.05
CA MET A 130 3.18 -7.24 10.40
C MET A 130 2.91 -7.22 11.90
N LYS A 131 3.24 -8.32 12.60
CA LYS A 131 3.09 -8.43 14.06
C LYS A 131 4.13 -7.59 14.82
N LYS A 132 5.35 -7.50 14.30
CA LYS A 132 6.49 -6.85 14.97
C LYS A 132 7.20 -5.82 14.09
N ARG A 133 6.43 -4.93 13.44
CA ARG A 133 6.97 -3.92 12.51
C ARG A 133 8.15 -3.12 13.03
N LYS A 134 8.18 -2.83 14.34
CA LYS A 134 9.29 -2.09 14.97
C LYS A 134 10.62 -2.84 14.91
N ASP A 135 10.60 -4.16 14.80
CA ASP A 135 11.81 -4.99 14.71
C ASP A 135 12.55 -4.82 13.37
N VAL A 136 11.88 -4.30 12.31
CA VAL A 136 12.56 -3.84 11.09
C VAL A 136 13.61 -2.79 11.40
N LYS A 137 13.31 -1.86 12.32
CA LYS A 137 14.24 -0.81 12.78
C LYS A 137 15.42 -1.36 13.60
N GLN A 138 15.40 -2.65 13.91
CA GLN A 138 16.46 -3.34 14.65
C GLN A 138 17.20 -4.35 13.76
N GLY A 139 16.85 -4.42 12.46
CA GLY A 139 17.48 -5.33 11.51
C GLY A 139 17.19 -6.82 11.78
N ARG A 140 16.03 -7.14 12.37
CA ARG A 140 15.74 -8.52 12.82
C ARG A 140 15.07 -9.40 11.77
N PHE A 141 14.78 -8.86 10.60
CA PHE A 141 14.10 -9.60 9.54
C PHE A 141 15.01 -9.80 8.34
N SER A 142 15.09 -11.04 7.89
CA SER A 142 15.80 -11.43 6.68
C SER A 142 15.07 -12.59 6.01
N MET A 143 15.19 -12.65 4.69
CA MET A 143 14.83 -13.79 3.86
C MET A 143 16.01 -14.79 3.70
N GLY A 144 17.20 -14.42 4.22
CA GLY A 144 18.41 -15.19 4.05
C GLY A 144 19.09 -14.96 2.70
N ASP A 145 20.20 -15.64 2.50
CA ASP A 145 21.04 -15.59 1.28
C ASP A 145 20.41 -16.28 0.07
N GLU A 146 19.29 -16.97 0.27
CA GLU A 146 18.52 -17.62 -0.81
C GLU A 146 18.02 -16.63 -1.87
N VAL A 147 17.97 -15.32 -1.55
CA VAL A 147 17.70 -14.26 -2.54
C VAL A 147 18.69 -14.26 -3.69
N LEU A 148 19.89 -14.81 -3.50
CA LEU A 148 20.91 -14.97 -4.54
C LEU A 148 20.47 -15.94 -5.65
N ASN A 149 19.54 -16.85 -5.36
CA ASN A 149 18.97 -17.80 -6.34
C ASN A 149 18.21 -17.10 -7.46
N LEU A 150 17.76 -15.84 -7.23
CA LEU A 150 17.15 -15.04 -8.29
C LEU A 150 18.13 -14.71 -9.44
N ASN A 151 19.42 -14.92 -9.22
CA ASN A 151 20.48 -14.67 -10.21
C ASN A 151 20.29 -13.32 -10.94
N LEU A 152 20.05 -12.29 -10.14
CA LEU A 152 19.86 -10.92 -10.64
C LEU A 152 21.19 -10.39 -11.18
N ASP A 153 21.10 -9.33 -12.00
CA ASP A 153 22.27 -8.58 -12.41
C ASP A 153 23.11 -8.20 -11.16
N LYS A 154 24.43 -8.35 -11.25
CA LYS A 154 25.38 -8.03 -10.17
C LYS A 154 25.26 -6.58 -9.67
N ASN A 155 24.62 -5.72 -10.45
CA ASN A 155 24.35 -4.33 -10.11
C ASN A 155 23.07 -4.12 -9.28
N ALA A 156 22.25 -5.15 -9.07
CA ALA A 156 21.08 -5.04 -8.24
C ALA A 156 21.46 -4.91 -6.75
N ASP A 157 21.12 -3.78 -6.13
CA ASP A 157 21.35 -3.56 -4.70
C ASP A 157 20.18 -4.07 -3.86
N ALA A 158 18.96 -3.97 -4.38
CA ALA A 158 17.78 -4.33 -3.63
C ALA A 158 16.66 -4.89 -4.53
N ILE A 159 15.79 -5.69 -3.89
CA ILE A 159 14.64 -6.33 -4.50
C ILE A 159 13.38 -5.82 -3.82
N VAL A 160 12.36 -5.49 -4.61
CA VAL A 160 11.06 -5.07 -4.10
C VAL A 160 10.04 -6.18 -4.25
N PHE A 161 9.43 -6.54 -3.14
CA PHE A 161 8.29 -7.45 -3.05
C PHE A 161 7.02 -6.66 -2.79
N ILE A 162 5.95 -6.99 -3.50
CA ILE A 162 4.66 -6.30 -3.42
C ILE A 162 3.56 -7.31 -3.20
N ARG A 163 2.79 -7.11 -2.12
CA ARG A 163 1.54 -7.82 -1.85
C ARG A 163 0.42 -6.83 -1.64
N GLY A 164 -0.78 -7.20 -2.07
CA GLY A 164 -1.95 -6.36 -1.90
C GLY A 164 -3.21 -7.16 -1.62
N GLU A 165 -4.07 -6.58 -0.78
CA GLU A 165 -5.41 -7.07 -0.46
C GLU A 165 -6.40 -5.96 -0.77
N GLY A 166 -7.18 -6.12 -1.84
CA GLY A 166 -8.22 -5.19 -2.27
C GLY A 166 -9.61 -5.69 -1.88
N LYS A 167 -10.41 -4.82 -1.29
CA LYS A 167 -11.82 -5.09 -0.99
C LYS A 167 -12.69 -4.09 -1.73
N LYS A 168 -13.56 -4.60 -2.61
CA LYS A 168 -14.58 -3.86 -3.33
C LYS A 168 -15.95 -4.21 -2.74
N LEU A 169 -16.82 -3.21 -2.55
CA LEU A 169 -18.18 -3.42 -2.06
C LEU A 169 -19.18 -3.24 -3.20
N THR A 170 -20.24 -4.06 -3.22
CA THR A 170 -21.41 -3.78 -4.07
C THR A 170 -22.24 -2.64 -3.49
N GLY A 171 -23.06 -1.97 -4.32
CA GLY A 171 -23.85 -0.81 -3.88
C GLY A 171 -24.69 -1.07 -2.62
N GLY A 172 -25.43 -2.19 -2.57
CA GLY A 172 -26.20 -2.57 -1.39
C GLY A 172 -25.35 -2.82 -0.15
N LYS A 173 -24.20 -3.49 -0.32
CA LYS A 173 -23.26 -3.74 0.77
C LYS A 173 -22.59 -2.46 1.25
N THR A 174 -22.33 -1.51 0.36
CA THR A 174 -21.77 -0.19 0.72
C THR A 174 -22.71 0.55 1.65
N THR A 175 -23.99 0.66 1.30
CA THR A 175 -25.01 1.33 2.14
C THR A 175 -25.13 0.66 3.50
N PHE A 176 -25.22 -0.67 3.54
CA PHE A 176 -25.28 -1.41 4.78
C PHE A 176 -24.02 -1.21 5.63
N THR A 177 -22.84 -1.31 5.02
CA THR A 177 -21.55 -1.11 5.72
C THR A 177 -21.45 0.28 6.36
N LEU A 178 -21.91 1.32 5.68
CA LEU A 178 -21.94 2.68 6.23
C LEU A 178 -22.89 2.80 7.43
N LEU A 179 -24.05 2.13 7.38
CA LEU A 179 -25.05 2.17 8.45
C LEU A 179 -24.58 1.45 9.73
N VAL A 180 -23.85 0.35 9.60
CA VAL A 180 -23.39 -0.47 10.74
C VAL A 180 -21.96 -0.19 11.18
N GLY A 181 -21.30 0.81 10.62
CA GLY A 181 -19.90 1.14 10.95
C GLY A 181 -18.88 0.09 10.51
N GLY A 182 -19.16 -0.66 9.44
CA GLY A 182 -18.28 -1.70 8.90
C GLY A 182 -17.08 -1.15 8.16
N VAL A 183 -16.20 -2.07 7.70
CA VAL A 183 -14.97 -1.72 6.97
C VAL A 183 -15.31 -1.35 5.52
N PRO A 184 -15.02 -0.12 5.07
CA PRO A 184 -15.30 0.33 3.71
C PRO A 184 -14.44 -0.43 2.68
N ALA A 185 -14.74 -0.21 1.39
CA ALA A 185 -13.85 -0.62 0.31
C ALA A 185 -12.44 -0.04 0.55
N HIS A 186 -11.41 -0.83 0.29
CA HIS A 186 -10.03 -0.40 0.51
C HIS A 186 -9.05 -1.26 -0.28
N LEU A 187 -7.83 -0.74 -0.43
CA LEU A 187 -6.65 -1.48 -0.85
C LEU A 187 -5.58 -1.34 0.24
N LYS A 188 -5.13 -2.46 0.75
CA LYS A 188 -3.97 -2.54 1.64
C LYS A 188 -2.81 -3.11 0.83
N LEU A 189 -1.71 -2.38 0.76
CA LEU A 189 -0.47 -2.86 0.19
C LEU A 189 0.52 -3.23 1.31
N MET A 190 1.35 -4.22 1.05
CA MET A 190 2.45 -4.64 1.90
C MET A 190 3.69 -4.71 1.02
N ILE A 191 4.61 -3.78 1.21
CA ILE A 191 5.77 -3.61 0.33
C ILE A 191 7.04 -3.72 1.16
N GLY A 192 7.90 -4.64 0.76
CA GLY A 192 9.22 -4.85 1.35
C GLY A 192 10.32 -4.54 0.34
N ILE A 193 11.36 -3.82 0.76
CA ILE A 193 12.63 -3.72 0.05
C ILE A 193 13.62 -4.60 0.78
N VAL A 194 14.20 -5.56 0.08
CA VAL A 194 15.13 -6.56 0.61
C VAL A 194 16.50 -6.34 -0.04
N ASP A 195 17.57 -6.44 0.72
CA ASP A 195 18.94 -6.40 0.20
C ASP A 195 19.17 -7.59 -0.74
N ALA A 196 19.65 -7.33 -1.97
CA ALA A 196 19.79 -8.35 -2.98
C ALA A 196 20.91 -9.37 -2.70
N ARG A 197 21.78 -9.11 -1.71
CA ARG A 197 22.94 -9.94 -1.36
C ARG A 197 22.76 -10.69 -0.05
N THR A 198 22.14 -10.03 0.93
CA THR A 198 22.02 -10.57 2.31
C THR A 198 20.61 -11.02 2.65
N GLY A 199 19.61 -10.67 1.84
CA GLY A 199 18.21 -10.92 2.13
C GLY A 199 17.64 -10.10 3.29
N GLU A 200 18.40 -9.18 3.88
CA GLU A 200 17.92 -8.33 4.97
C GLU A 200 16.77 -7.42 4.51
N LEU A 201 15.72 -7.30 5.31
CA LEU A 201 14.60 -6.40 5.03
C LEU A 201 15.01 -4.96 5.33
N LEU A 202 15.34 -4.20 4.29
CA LEU A 202 15.83 -2.83 4.38
C LEU A 202 14.74 -1.79 4.63
N LEU A 203 13.54 -2.04 4.09
CA LEU A 203 12.37 -1.18 4.28
C LEU A 203 11.11 -2.02 4.27
N TYR A 204 10.16 -1.68 5.13
CA TYR A 204 8.79 -2.16 5.07
C TYR A 204 7.81 -1.00 5.16
N THR A 205 6.79 -1.01 4.32
CA THR A 205 5.68 -0.06 4.37
C THR A 205 4.36 -0.76 4.04
N ASP A 206 3.27 -0.35 4.70
CA ASP A 206 1.95 -0.94 4.53
C ASP A 206 0.87 0.15 4.30
N PRO A 207 0.92 0.90 3.18
CA PRO A 207 -0.09 1.91 2.90
C PRO A 207 -1.48 1.30 2.71
N ILE A 208 -2.49 2.00 3.22
CA ILE A 208 -3.90 1.63 3.06
C ILE A 208 -4.62 2.77 2.34
N LEU A 209 -5.28 2.43 1.24
CA LEU A 209 -6.16 3.32 0.51
C LEU A 209 -7.61 2.98 0.85
N VAL A 210 -8.35 3.98 1.29
CA VAL A 210 -9.81 3.85 1.50
C VAL A 210 -10.52 4.23 0.21
N GLY A 211 -11.46 3.40 -0.21
CA GLY A 211 -12.24 3.55 -1.44
C GLY A 211 -12.06 2.36 -2.38
N ASP A 212 -12.76 2.37 -3.52
CA ASP A 212 -12.68 1.30 -4.51
C ASP A 212 -11.25 1.18 -5.07
N PRO A 213 -10.59 0.02 -4.88
CA PRO A 213 -9.20 -0.17 -5.28
C PRO A 213 -8.98 -0.06 -6.79
N THR A 214 -10.04 -0.30 -7.59
CA THR A 214 -9.93 -0.32 -9.05
C THR A 214 -9.98 1.07 -9.68
N THR A 215 -10.55 2.05 -9.00
CA THR A 215 -10.77 3.41 -9.51
C THR A 215 -9.91 4.49 -8.87
N ALA A 216 -9.34 4.24 -7.70
CA ALA A 216 -8.63 5.25 -6.90
C ALA A 216 -7.16 5.48 -7.34
N VAL A 217 -6.91 5.69 -8.64
CA VAL A 217 -5.54 5.77 -9.23
C VAL A 217 -4.68 6.87 -8.61
N ASN A 218 -5.21 8.08 -8.48
CA ASN A 218 -4.44 9.20 -7.92
C ASN A 218 -4.08 8.98 -6.45
N ARG A 219 -5.00 8.40 -5.68
CA ARG A 219 -4.74 8.04 -4.28
C ARG A 219 -3.69 6.94 -4.14
N LEU A 220 -3.64 6.01 -5.09
CA LEU A 220 -2.61 4.97 -5.11
C LEU A 220 -1.22 5.60 -5.28
N ARG A 221 -1.03 6.51 -6.25
CA ARG A 221 0.22 7.24 -6.45
C ARG A 221 0.65 7.97 -5.17
N GLU A 222 -0.25 8.74 -4.59
CA GLU A 222 -0.01 9.50 -3.36
C GLU A 222 0.39 8.60 -2.18
N ALA A 223 -0.27 7.43 -2.04
CA ALA A 223 0.05 6.46 -1.01
C ALA A 223 1.44 5.84 -1.20
N LEU A 224 1.82 5.54 -2.45
CA LEU A 224 3.15 5.02 -2.78
C LEU A 224 4.23 6.10 -2.55
N GLU A 225 4.03 7.33 -3.02
CA GLU A 225 4.97 8.44 -2.79
C GLU A 225 5.22 8.68 -1.30
N LYS A 226 4.16 8.73 -0.49
CA LYS A 226 4.27 8.82 0.96
C LYS A 226 4.91 7.57 1.58
N GLY A 227 4.60 6.38 1.04
CA GLY A 227 5.17 5.10 1.49
C GLY A 227 6.68 5.00 1.32
N PHE A 228 7.29 5.79 0.42
CA PHE A 228 8.73 5.78 0.15
C PHE A 228 9.41 7.11 0.44
N GLN A 229 8.72 8.05 1.06
CA GLN A 229 9.22 9.41 1.31
C GLN A 229 10.56 9.43 2.08
N LYS A 230 10.74 8.49 3.00
CA LYS A 230 11.96 8.38 3.83
C LYS A 230 13.09 7.57 3.19
N LEU A 231 12.85 6.95 2.03
CA LEU A 231 13.92 6.25 1.33
C LEU A 231 14.92 7.30 0.82
N PRO A 232 16.20 7.21 1.22
CA PRO A 232 17.21 8.21 0.81
C PRO A 232 17.31 8.29 -0.71
N ALA A 233 17.40 9.50 -1.26
CA ALA A 233 17.74 9.68 -2.67
C ALA A 233 19.18 9.22 -2.93
N VAL A 234 19.53 8.88 -4.17
CA VAL A 234 20.92 8.69 -4.60
C VAL A 234 21.49 10.09 -4.78
N ASN A 235 22.54 10.41 -4.06
CA ASN A 235 23.40 11.56 -4.33
C ASN A 235 24.38 11.18 -5.40
#